data_869ffdf2077afac013459bdeac771784
#
_entry.id   869ffdf2077afac013459bdeac771784
#
_cell.length_a   1.000
_cell.length_b   1.000
_cell.length_c   1.000
_cell.angle_alpha   90.00
_cell.angle_beta   90.00
_cell.angle_gamma   90.00
#
_symmetry.space_group_name_H-M   'P 1'
#
loop_
_entity.id
_entity.type
_entity.pdbx_description
1 polymer ?
#
loop_
_entity_poly.entity_id
_entity_poly.type
_entity_poly.pdbx_seq_one_letter_code
_entity_poly.pdbx_strand_id
1 'polypeptide(L)'
;MFNKTEEQEKEYLRQIINIINNSVNNTDKSVKEHVDTLQEYKEYLWSNKDIDPHEIRSMRESILRHFATGESVIDKRKRLGKILDIPYFGRIDFTERKEGSETRVLYIGIHTFYDPGKKANLIHDWRAPISSIFYDHELGAASYSSPTGEVEGDISLKRQYRIRKGQMEYMIENSLTVHDDVLQKDDKMKNIVTTIQREQNRIIRNEDTQTLIIQGVAGSGKTSIALHRIAYLLYAQKGEITSKDILIISPNKV
;
A
#
# COMPACT_ATOMS: atom_id res chain seq x y z
N MET A 1 13.01 18.10 8.41
CA MET A 1 14.19 18.14 7.55
C MET A 1 14.02 17.04 6.50
N PHE A 2 13.95 17.38 5.23
CA PHE A 2 13.72 16.39 4.17
C PHE A 2 15.01 15.61 3.88
N ASN A 3 14.92 14.29 3.69
CA ASN A 3 16.07 13.47 3.34
C ASN A 3 16.57 13.87 1.96
N LYS A 4 17.79 14.42 1.89
CA LYS A 4 18.37 14.94 0.64
C LYS A 4 19.36 13.97 0.02
N THR A 5 20.00 13.10 0.82
CA THR A 5 21.03 12.18 0.37
C THR A 5 20.55 10.73 0.45
N GLU A 6 21.21 9.83 -0.30
CA GLU A 6 20.94 8.39 -0.26
C GLU A 6 21.17 7.80 1.15
N GLU A 7 22.21 8.27 1.85
CA GLU A 7 22.48 7.80 3.22
C GLU A 7 21.37 8.22 4.21
N GLN A 8 20.81 9.40 4.06
CA GLN A 8 19.66 9.85 4.85
C GLN A 8 18.40 9.02 4.54
N GLU A 9 18.22 8.62 3.29
CA GLU A 9 17.12 7.72 2.91
C GLU A 9 17.30 6.31 3.46
N LYS A 10 18.51 5.77 3.44
CA LYS A 10 18.81 4.48 4.07
C LYS A 10 18.56 4.51 5.58
N GLU A 11 18.93 5.61 6.24
CA GLU A 11 18.67 5.78 7.67
C GLU A 11 17.17 5.90 7.95
N TYR A 12 16.44 6.66 7.14
CA TYR A 12 14.99 6.75 7.24
C TYR A 12 14.32 5.39 7.04
N LEU A 13 14.78 4.60 6.06
CA LEU A 13 14.30 3.23 5.84
C LEU A 13 14.48 2.36 7.09
N ARG A 14 15.65 2.42 7.74
CA ARG A 14 15.91 1.69 8.99
C ARG A 14 14.93 2.09 10.11
N GLN A 15 14.67 3.39 10.24
CA GLN A 15 13.71 3.90 11.23
C GLN A 15 12.29 3.41 10.95
N ILE A 16 11.84 3.45 9.69
CA ILE A 16 10.53 2.93 9.27
C ILE A 16 10.42 1.44 9.59
N ILE A 17 11.44 0.64 9.24
CA ILE A 17 11.47 -0.79 9.52
C ILE A 17 11.37 -1.07 11.02
N ASN A 18 12.05 -0.32 11.86
CA ASN A 18 11.97 -0.46 13.32
C ASN A 18 10.55 -0.18 13.84
N ILE A 19 9.89 0.87 13.34
CA ILE A 19 8.51 1.20 13.71
C ILE A 19 7.55 0.07 13.27
N ILE A 20 7.73 -0.46 12.06
CA ILE A 20 6.92 -1.57 11.55
C ILE A 20 7.16 -2.84 12.39
N ASN A 21 8.41 -3.16 12.74
CA ASN A 21 8.74 -4.30 13.60
C ASN A 21 8.08 -4.21 14.97
N ASN A 22 8.03 -3.02 15.58
CA ASN A 22 7.29 -2.82 16.82
C ASN A 22 5.78 -3.10 16.64
N SER A 23 5.20 -2.69 15.51
CA SER A 23 3.81 -2.98 15.18
C SER A 23 3.59 -4.47 14.93
N VAL A 24 4.54 -5.17 14.34
CA VAL A 24 4.52 -6.64 14.16
C VAL A 24 4.52 -7.32 15.52
N ASN A 25 5.46 -6.98 16.40
CA ASN A 25 5.58 -7.58 17.73
C ASN A 25 4.30 -7.38 18.57
N ASN A 26 3.70 -6.20 18.50
CA ASN A 26 2.42 -5.93 19.17
C ASN A 26 1.28 -6.76 18.57
N THR A 27 1.26 -6.93 17.25
CA THR A 27 0.25 -7.75 16.58
C THR A 27 0.44 -9.23 16.89
N ASP A 28 1.68 -9.73 16.97
CA ASP A 28 1.99 -11.11 17.34
C ASP A 28 1.56 -11.42 18.78
N LYS A 29 1.70 -10.47 19.73
CA LYS A 29 1.14 -10.59 21.07
C LYS A 29 -0.38 -10.71 21.03
N SER A 30 -1.07 -9.85 20.27
CA SER A 30 -2.54 -9.93 20.13
C SER A 30 -2.99 -11.25 19.50
N VAL A 31 -2.28 -11.78 18.50
CA VAL A 31 -2.58 -13.10 17.93
C VAL A 31 -2.48 -14.17 19.01
N LYS A 32 -1.41 -14.16 19.81
CA LYS A 32 -1.22 -15.12 20.89
C LYS A 32 -2.33 -15.03 21.94
N GLU A 33 -2.69 -13.83 22.39
CA GLU A 33 -3.79 -13.61 23.35
C GLU A 33 -5.12 -14.19 22.83
N HIS A 34 -5.44 -14.02 21.53
CA HIS A 34 -6.64 -14.61 20.95
C HIS A 34 -6.59 -16.14 20.90
N VAL A 35 -5.43 -16.72 20.59
CA VAL A 35 -5.25 -18.18 20.55
C VAL A 35 -5.37 -18.75 21.96
N ASP A 36 -4.72 -18.15 22.96
CA ASP A 36 -4.75 -18.58 24.34
C ASP A 36 -6.19 -18.54 24.90
N THR A 37 -6.94 -17.46 24.64
CA THR A 37 -8.35 -17.34 25.04
C THR A 37 -9.24 -18.41 24.38
N LEU A 38 -9.05 -18.70 23.10
CA LEU A 38 -9.82 -19.75 22.43
C LEU A 38 -9.47 -21.15 22.98
N GLN A 39 -8.23 -21.36 23.38
CA GLN A 39 -7.82 -22.60 24.01
C GLN A 39 -8.44 -22.77 25.40
N GLU A 40 -8.49 -21.71 26.23
CA GLU A 40 -9.17 -21.69 27.51
C GLU A 40 -10.66 -22.05 27.39
N TYR A 41 -11.38 -21.45 26.41
CA TYR A 41 -12.77 -21.80 26.14
C TYR A 41 -12.93 -23.28 25.74
N LYS A 42 -12.02 -23.79 24.92
CA LYS A 42 -12.02 -25.20 24.51
C LYS A 42 -11.82 -26.13 25.71
N GLU A 43 -10.84 -25.84 26.55
CA GLU A 43 -10.54 -26.63 27.74
C GLU A 43 -11.70 -26.61 28.74
N TYR A 44 -12.32 -25.45 28.96
CA TYR A 44 -13.50 -25.30 29.80
C TYR A 44 -14.67 -26.17 29.32
N LEU A 45 -15.01 -26.09 28.03
CA LEU A 45 -16.09 -26.89 27.45
C LEU A 45 -15.81 -28.39 27.49
N TRP A 46 -14.54 -28.79 27.43
CA TRP A 46 -14.16 -30.22 27.48
C TRP A 46 -14.17 -30.80 28.91
N SER A 47 -13.86 -29.95 29.87
CA SER A 47 -13.71 -30.37 31.28
C SER A 47 -15.06 -30.39 32.02
N ASN A 48 -16.04 -29.63 31.57
CA ASN A 48 -17.36 -29.50 32.21
C ASN A 48 -18.43 -30.20 31.39
N LYS A 49 -19.05 -31.25 31.90
CA LYS A 49 -20.09 -32.03 31.21
C LYS A 49 -21.51 -31.46 31.40
N ASP A 50 -21.74 -30.74 32.52
CA ASP A 50 -23.04 -30.19 32.90
C ASP A 50 -22.99 -28.66 32.90
N ILE A 51 -22.82 -28.05 31.70
CA ILE A 51 -22.83 -26.60 31.53
C ILE A 51 -24.27 -26.12 31.24
N ASP A 52 -24.67 -25.04 31.90
CA ASP A 52 -25.99 -24.39 31.68
C ASP A 52 -26.11 -24.01 30.17
N PRO A 53 -27.25 -24.31 29.51
CA PRO A 53 -27.49 -23.93 28.11
C PRO A 53 -27.33 -22.42 27.85
N HIS A 54 -27.65 -21.56 28.80
CA HIS A 54 -27.44 -20.11 28.67
C HIS A 54 -25.95 -19.75 28.66
N GLU A 55 -25.15 -20.42 29.49
CA GLU A 55 -23.70 -20.24 29.53
C GLU A 55 -23.04 -20.71 28.23
N ILE A 56 -23.44 -21.87 27.69
CA ILE A 56 -22.99 -22.36 26.37
C ILE A 56 -23.28 -21.34 25.28
N ARG A 57 -24.47 -20.73 25.29
CA ARG A 57 -24.86 -19.72 24.31
C ARG A 57 -23.98 -18.46 24.40
N SER A 58 -23.77 -17.95 25.60
CA SER A 58 -22.90 -16.79 25.87
C SER A 58 -21.46 -17.05 25.44
N MET A 59 -20.92 -18.23 25.77
CA MET A 59 -19.58 -18.64 25.34
C MET A 59 -19.45 -18.76 23.83
N ARG A 60 -20.47 -19.33 23.17
CA ARG A 60 -20.48 -19.41 21.69
C ARG A 60 -20.42 -18.03 21.04
N GLU A 61 -21.17 -17.07 21.54
CA GLU A 61 -21.15 -15.70 21.03
C GLU A 61 -19.77 -15.04 21.26
N SER A 62 -19.16 -15.29 22.42
CA SER A 62 -17.80 -14.82 22.73
C SER A 62 -16.75 -15.45 21.79
N ILE A 63 -16.81 -16.76 21.59
CA ILE A 63 -15.93 -17.48 20.65
C ILE A 63 -16.06 -16.90 19.25
N LEU A 64 -17.28 -16.67 18.73
CA LEU A 64 -17.50 -16.10 17.40
C LEU A 64 -16.90 -14.69 17.28
N ARG A 65 -17.03 -13.85 18.32
CA ARG A 65 -16.39 -12.54 18.36
C ARG A 65 -14.86 -12.64 18.33
N HIS A 66 -14.29 -13.53 19.13
CA HIS A 66 -12.84 -13.77 19.15
C HIS A 66 -12.30 -14.28 17.81
N PHE A 67 -13.04 -15.16 17.12
CA PHE A 67 -12.68 -15.59 15.77
C PHE A 67 -12.68 -14.43 14.77
N ALA A 68 -13.74 -13.62 14.73
CA ALA A 68 -13.82 -12.49 13.79
C ALA A 68 -12.72 -11.45 14.06
N THR A 69 -12.42 -11.16 15.32
CA THR A 69 -11.34 -10.24 15.69
C THR A 69 -9.97 -10.84 15.38
N GLY A 70 -9.76 -12.13 15.69
CA GLY A 70 -8.52 -12.84 15.43
C GLY A 70 -8.18 -12.89 13.94
N GLU A 71 -9.16 -13.13 13.05
CA GLU A 71 -8.98 -13.09 11.60
C GLU A 71 -8.47 -11.72 11.13
N SER A 72 -9.06 -10.64 11.63
CA SER A 72 -8.62 -9.27 11.34
C SER A 72 -7.18 -9.01 11.79
N VAL A 73 -6.79 -9.52 12.97
CA VAL A 73 -5.42 -9.38 13.50
C VAL A 73 -4.42 -10.17 12.66
N ILE A 74 -4.78 -11.39 12.23
CA ILE A 74 -3.95 -12.22 11.34
C ILE A 74 -3.75 -11.52 9.98
N ASP A 75 -4.80 -10.94 9.41
CA ASP A 75 -4.70 -10.21 8.15
C ASP A 75 -3.86 -8.93 8.27
N LYS A 76 -3.95 -8.24 9.41
CA LYS A 76 -3.05 -7.14 9.74
C LYS A 76 -1.60 -7.62 9.80
N ARG A 77 -1.35 -8.76 10.46
CA ARG A 77 -0.01 -9.36 10.55
C ARG A 77 0.58 -9.71 9.18
N LYS A 78 -0.23 -10.30 8.29
CA LYS A 78 0.17 -10.61 6.91
C LYS A 78 0.53 -9.34 6.12
N ARG A 79 -0.27 -8.28 6.24
CA ARG A 79 0.01 -6.98 5.60
C ARG A 79 1.31 -6.37 6.11
N LEU A 80 1.54 -6.36 7.41
CA LEU A 80 2.78 -5.86 8.02
C LEU A 80 4.00 -6.63 7.51
N GLY A 81 3.91 -7.97 7.33
CA GLY A 81 4.98 -8.76 6.74
C GLY A 81 5.36 -8.32 5.32
N LYS A 82 4.35 -8.02 4.48
CA LYS A 82 4.59 -7.50 3.13
C LYS A 82 5.23 -6.11 3.15
N ILE A 83 4.79 -5.24 4.07
CA ILE A 83 5.36 -3.90 4.23
C ILE A 83 6.81 -3.99 4.72
N LEU A 84 7.17 -4.93 5.59
CA LEU A 84 8.55 -5.13 6.03
C LEU A 84 9.50 -5.50 4.90
N ASP A 85 9.04 -6.33 3.96
CA ASP A 85 9.87 -6.73 2.81
C ASP A 85 10.12 -5.57 1.86
N ILE A 86 9.05 -4.84 1.49
CA ILE A 86 9.11 -3.67 0.60
C ILE A 86 8.25 -2.56 1.22
N PRO A 87 8.80 -1.73 2.13
CA PRO A 87 8.04 -0.68 2.79
C PRO A 87 7.45 0.33 1.81
N TYR A 88 8.26 0.81 0.88
CA TYR A 88 7.87 1.75 -0.16
C TYR A 88 8.74 1.57 -1.41
N PHE A 89 8.24 2.02 -2.54
CA PHE A 89 8.94 2.00 -3.82
C PHE A 89 9.03 3.37 -4.48
N GLY A 90 8.31 4.37 -3.94
CA GLY A 90 8.30 5.73 -4.47
C GLY A 90 8.27 6.77 -3.37
N ARG A 91 8.76 7.97 -3.70
CA ARG A 91 8.61 9.19 -2.91
C ARG A 91 8.33 10.35 -3.84
N ILE A 92 7.45 11.24 -3.41
CA ILE A 92 7.25 12.57 -3.99
C ILE A 92 7.27 13.62 -2.88
N ASP A 93 7.87 14.76 -3.17
CA ASP A 93 7.75 15.96 -2.36
C ASP A 93 6.78 16.90 -3.09
N PHE A 94 5.58 17.06 -2.54
CA PHE A 94 4.46 17.76 -3.14
C PHE A 94 4.04 18.95 -2.30
N THR A 95 3.87 20.11 -2.93
CA THR A 95 3.39 21.34 -2.31
C THR A 95 2.07 21.74 -2.98
N GLU A 96 0.99 21.81 -2.21
CA GLU A 96 -0.31 22.27 -2.73
C GLU A 96 -0.25 23.74 -3.10
N ARG A 97 -0.90 24.16 -4.16
CA ARG A 97 -1.02 25.58 -4.60
C ARG A 97 -2.06 26.31 -3.76
N LYS A 98 -1.85 26.34 -2.47
CA LYS A 98 -2.69 27.04 -1.51
C LYS A 98 -1.79 27.86 -0.61
N GLU A 99 -2.22 29.08 -0.29
CA GLU A 99 -1.45 29.98 0.59
C GLU A 99 -1.15 29.31 1.94
N GLY A 100 0.11 29.37 2.36
CA GLY A 100 0.59 28.77 3.60
C GLY A 100 0.79 27.24 3.55
N SER A 101 0.71 26.61 2.37
CA SER A 101 0.93 25.17 2.24
C SER A 101 2.41 24.81 2.43
N GLU A 102 2.66 23.80 3.25
CA GLU A 102 3.99 23.21 3.41
C GLU A 102 4.20 22.04 2.45
N THR A 103 5.45 21.80 2.09
CA THR A 103 5.81 20.63 1.28
C THR A 103 5.56 19.34 2.06
N ARG A 104 4.74 18.47 1.52
CA ARG A 104 4.45 17.14 2.05
C ARG A 104 5.37 16.12 1.41
N VAL A 105 6.07 15.34 2.24
CA VAL A 105 6.86 14.19 1.79
C VAL A 105 5.99 12.95 1.84
N LEU A 106 5.76 12.33 0.70
CA LEU A 106 4.85 11.20 0.53
C LEU A 106 5.65 9.96 0.09
N TYR A 107 5.76 8.98 0.96
CA TYR A 107 6.31 7.67 0.60
C TYR A 107 5.18 6.75 0.14
N ILE A 108 5.35 6.10 -1.01
CA ILE A 108 4.32 5.30 -1.67
C ILE A 108 4.73 3.83 -1.65
N GLY A 109 3.86 2.99 -1.13
CA GLY A 109 4.06 1.55 -1.00
C GLY A 109 2.84 0.74 -1.38
N ILE A 110 2.91 -0.57 -1.18
CA ILE A 110 1.83 -1.51 -1.52
C ILE A 110 0.64 -1.44 -0.56
N HIS A 111 0.84 -0.93 0.65
CA HIS A 111 -0.19 -0.74 1.67
C HIS A 111 0.09 0.53 2.47
N THR A 112 -0.99 1.16 2.96
CA THR A 112 -0.85 2.25 3.93
C THR A 112 -0.26 1.73 5.23
N PHE A 113 0.71 2.47 5.78
CA PHE A 113 1.18 2.27 7.14
C PHE A 113 0.99 3.55 7.95
N TYR A 114 0.07 3.47 8.91
CA TYR A 114 -0.22 4.55 9.87
C TYR A 114 0.58 4.33 11.14
N ASP A 115 1.28 5.35 11.59
CA ASP A 115 1.98 5.37 12.88
C ASP A 115 1.13 6.11 13.94
N PRO A 116 0.58 5.39 14.93
CA PRO A 116 -0.19 6.02 16.01
C PRO A 116 0.61 7.02 16.84
N GLY A 117 1.93 6.80 16.98
CA GLY A 117 2.82 7.68 17.74
C GLY A 117 2.99 9.04 17.08
N LYS A 118 3.11 9.07 15.77
CA LYS A 118 3.21 10.30 14.96
C LYS A 118 1.87 10.82 14.49
N LYS A 119 0.78 10.07 14.69
CA LYS A 119 -0.58 10.34 14.20
C LYS A 119 -0.61 10.65 12.69
N ALA A 120 0.22 9.96 11.92
CA ALA A 120 0.39 10.21 10.49
C ALA A 120 0.60 8.92 9.69
N ASN A 121 0.23 8.97 8.41
CA ASN A 121 0.62 7.94 7.46
C ASN A 121 2.09 8.11 7.10
N LEU A 122 2.93 7.13 7.46
CA LEU A 122 4.33 7.09 7.06
C LEU A 122 4.50 6.51 5.66
N ILE A 123 3.54 5.69 5.22
CA ILE A 123 3.51 5.10 3.88
C ILE A 123 2.08 5.24 3.36
N HIS A 124 1.93 5.73 2.15
CA HIS A 124 0.66 5.83 1.44
C HIS A 124 0.49 4.63 0.51
N ASP A 125 -0.70 4.06 0.48
CA ASP A 125 -1.05 3.01 -0.48
C ASP A 125 -0.98 3.57 -1.91
N TRP A 126 -0.40 2.81 -2.83
CA TRP A 126 -0.27 3.21 -4.24
C TRP A 126 -1.62 3.47 -4.91
N ARG A 127 -2.70 2.87 -4.39
CA ARG A 127 -4.08 3.03 -4.89
C ARG A 127 -4.74 4.31 -4.39
N ALA A 128 -4.23 4.93 -3.34
CA ALA A 128 -4.79 6.16 -2.80
C ALA A 128 -4.80 7.29 -3.86
N PRO A 129 -5.82 8.18 -3.85
CA PRO A 129 -5.92 9.27 -4.82
C PRO A 129 -4.63 10.09 -4.93
N ILE A 130 -4.06 10.52 -3.82
CA ILE A 130 -2.82 11.31 -3.79
C ILE A 130 -1.62 10.57 -4.40
N SER A 131 -1.62 9.23 -4.36
CA SER A 131 -0.54 8.43 -4.95
C SER A 131 -0.56 8.42 -6.48
N SER A 132 -1.67 8.86 -7.13
CA SER A 132 -1.75 8.98 -8.59
C SER A 132 -0.71 9.97 -9.14
N ILE A 133 -0.39 11.01 -8.37
CA ILE A 133 0.60 12.04 -8.74
C ILE A 133 1.95 11.38 -9.12
N PHE A 134 2.33 10.32 -8.41
CA PHE A 134 3.59 9.60 -8.66
C PHE A 134 3.64 8.98 -10.06
N TYR A 135 2.49 8.54 -10.59
CA TYR A 135 2.39 7.85 -11.87
C TYR A 135 2.09 8.80 -13.02
N ASP A 136 1.22 9.78 -12.77
CA ASP A 136 0.62 10.60 -13.81
C ASP A 136 1.42 11.85 -14.14
N HIS A 137 2.26 12.31 -13.20
CA HIS A 137 3.01 13.56 -13.33
C HIS A 137 4.52 13.35 -13.18
N GLU A 138 5.26 14.21 -13.88
CA GLU A 138 6.69 14.43 -13.67
C GLU A 138 6.90 15.58 -12.69
N LEU A 139 8.12 16.12 -12.62
CA LEU A 139 8.43 17.30 -11.82
C LEU A 139 7.66 18.53 -12.30
N GLY A 140 7.30 19.43 -11.39
CA GLY A 140 6.54 20.63 -11.67
C GLY A 140 5.06 20.45 -11.37
N ALA A 141 4.21 21.09 -12.19
CA ALA A 141 2.77 21.13 -11.98
C ALA A 141 2.12 19.75 -11.99
N ALA A 142 1.32 19.48 -10.97
CA ALA A 142 0.62 18.22 -10.79
C ALA A 142 -0.74 18.43 -10.12
N SER A 143 -1.69 17.54 -10.39
CA SER A 143 -2.98 17.53 -9.71
C SER A 143 -3.47 16.10 -9.46
N TYR A 144 -4.41 15.96 -8.54
CA TYR A 144 -5.11 14.70 -8.29
C TYR A 144 -6.54 14.96 -7.83
N SER A 145 -7.44 14.04 -8.18
CA SER A 145 -8.82 14.08 -7.69
C SER A 145 -8.89 13.52 -6.28
N SER A 146 -9.35 14.35 -5.34
CA SER A 146 -9.67 13.94 -3.98
C SER A 146 -11.21 13.84 -3.80
N PRO A 147 -11.70 13.18 -2.74
CA PRO A 147 -13.14 13.18 -2.43
C PRO A 147 -13.75 14.57 -2.25
N THR A 148 -12.93 15.58 -1.96
CA THR A 148 -13.33 16.98 -1.75
C THR A 148 -13.14 17.88 -2.99
N GLY A 149 -12.69 17.31 -4.11
CA GLY A 149 -12.41 18.00 -5.36
C GLY A 149 -10.98 17.83 -5.85
N GLU A 150 -10.64 18.53 -6.92
CA GLU A 150 -9.30 18.51 -7.49
C GLU A 150 -8.32 19.32 -6.63
N VAL A 151 -7.16 18.74 -6.39
CA VAL A 151 -6.06 19.37 -5.63
C VAL A 151 -4.91 19.60 -6.58
N GLU A 152 -4.54 20.86 -6.76
CA GLU A 152 -3.40 21.26 -7.58
C GLU A 152 -2.18 21.58 -6.73
N GLY A 153 -0.98 21.36 -7.28
CA GLY A 153 0.28 21.63 -6.61
C GLY A 153 1.48 21.46 -7.52
N ASP A 154 2.65 21.40 -6.90
CA ASP A 154 3.92 21.25 -7.60
C ASP A 154 4.74 20.13 -6.96
N ILE A 155 5.32 19.27 -7.79
CA ILE A 155 6.27 18.22 -7.40
C ILE A 155 7.68 18.79 -7.51
N SER A 156 8.38 18.89 -6.40
CA SER A 156 9.78 19.36 -6.36
C SER A 156 10.81 18.22 -6.39
N LEU A 157 10.40 17.02 -6.00
CA LEU A 157 11.25 15.83 -5.99
C LEU A 157 10.43 14.58 -6.24
N LYS A 158 10.96 13.67 -7.05
CA LYS A 158 10.41 12.35 -7.31
C LYS A 158 11.53 11.32 -7.23
N ARG A 159 11.37 10.30 -6.39
CA ARG A 159 12.34 9.22 -6.23
C ARG A 159 11.69 7.86 -6.40
N GLN A 160 12.42 6.95 -7.01
CA GLN A 160 12.09 5.53 -7.10
C GLN A 160 13.11 4.72 -6.31
N TYR A 161 12.64 3.72 -5.59
CA TYR A 161 13.47 2.85 -4.78
C TYR A 161 13.27 1.39 -5.19
N ARG A 162 14.36 0.66 -5.20
CA ARG A 162 14.30 -0.80 -5.15
C ARG A 162 14.73 -1.27 -3.78
N ILE A 163 13.76 -1.73 -3.02
CA ILE A 163 13.94 -2.27 -1.67
C ILE A 163 13.56 -3.74 -1.73
N ARG A 164 14.39 -4.59 -1.14
CA ARG A 164 14.14 -6.01 -1.02
C ARG A 164 14.59 -6.47 0.37
N LYS A 165 13.74 -7.24 1.05
CA LYS A 165 13.98 -7.69 2.42
C LYS A 165 14.38 -6.54 3.37
N GLY A 166 13.72 -5.39 3.22
CA GLY A 166 14.00 -4.21 4.02
C GLY A 166 15.34 -3.52 3.74
N GLN A 167 16.05 -3.89 2.67
CA GLN A 167 17.32 -3.28 2.27
C GLN A 167 17.17 -2.54 0.95
N MET A 168 17.70 -1.33 0.88
CA MET A 168 17.70 -0.52 -0.34
C MET A 168 18.83 -1.00 -1.25
N GLU A 169 18.47 -1.53 -2.42
CA GLU A 169 19.41 -1.96 -3.46
C GLU A 169 19.88 -0.76 -4.28
N TYR A 170 18.95 0.12 -4.68
CA TYR A 170 19.26 1.38 -5.37
C TYR A 170 18.13 2.41 -5.22
N MET A 171 18.46 3.66 -5.49
CA MET A 171 17.58 4.81 -5.57
C MET A 171 17.82 5.55 -6.87
N ILE A 172 16.74 5.96 -7.53
CA ILE A 172 16.75 6.82 -8.71
C ILE A 172 16.06 8.12 -8.34
N GLU A 173 16.67 9.26 -8.58
CA GLU A 173 16.12 10.57 -8.28
C GLU A 173 15.87 11.36 -9.56
N ASN A 174 14.69 11.95 -9.65
CA ASN A 174 14.37 13.02 -10.58
C ASN A 174 14.15 14.29 -9.74
N SER A 175 14.97 15.31 -9.92
CA SER A 175 14.82 16.60 -9.22
C SER A 175 15.01 17.76 -10.20
N LEU A 176 14.36 18.90 -9.92
CA LEU A 176 14.50 20.13 -10.72
C LEU A 176 15.90 20.73 -10.68
N THR A 177 16.78 20.23 -9.81
CA THR A 177 18.10 20.81 -9.51
C THR A 177 19.28 19.99 -10.03
N VAL A 178 19.04 18.96 -10.86
CA VAL A 178 20.15 18.12 -11.37
C VAL A 178 20.79 18.76 -12.58
N HIS A 179 22.06 19.12 -12.49
CA HIS A 179 22.92 19.52 -13.58
C HIS A 179 23.07 18.40 -14.63
N ASP A 180 23.01 18.78 -15.90
CA ASP A 180 22.85 17.93 -17.10
C ASP A 180 23.93 16.88 -17.39
N ASP A 181 25.00 16.74 -16.62
CA ASP A 181 26.22 16.07 -17.08
C ASP A 181 26.29 14.55 -16.81
N VAL A 182 25.34 13.95 -16.08
CA VAL A 182 25.40 12.52 -15.72
C VAL A 182 24.33 11.64 -16.41
N LEU A 183 23.39 12.23 -17.13
CA LEU A 183 22.11 11.58 -17.52
C LEU A 183 22.08 10.92 -18.91
N GLN A 184 23.10 10.98 -19.72
CA GLN A 184 22.98 10.63 -21.17
C GLN A 184 22.86 9.13 -21.51
N LYS A 185 23.14 8.18 -20.63
CA LYS A 185 23.00 6.74 -20.95
C LYS A 185 21.74 6.07 -20.42
N ASP A 186 21.13 6.60 -19.34
CA ASP A 186 19.99 5.98 -18.67
C ASP A 186 18.63 6.59 -19.07
N ASP A 187 18.60 7.77 -19.69
CA ASP A 187 17.35 8.52 -19.90
C ASP A 187 16.36 7.86 -20.87
N LYS A 188 16.86 7.14 -21.90
CA LYS A 188 15.96 6.42 -22.82
C LYS A 188 15.21 5.29 -22.14
N MET A 189 15.90 4.54 -21.27
CA MET A 189 15.27 3.46 -20.49
C MET A 189 14.33 4.03 -19.41
N LYS A 190 14.72 5.10 -18.73
CA LYS A 190 13.88 5.78 -17.73
C LYS A 190 12.59 6.31 -18.37
N ASN A 191 12.69 6.98 -19.51
CA ASN A 191 11.53 7.52 -20.23
C ASN A 191 10.56 6.41 -20.69
N ILE A 192 11.07 5.29 -21.18
CA ILE A 192 10.25 4.15 -21.59
C ILE A 192 9.51 3.56 -20.39
N VAL A 193 10.20 3.32 -19.28
CA VAL A 193 9.58 2.77 -18.06
C VAL A 193 8.53 3.73 -17.48
N THR A 194 8.81 5.02 -17.42
CA THR A 194 7.87 6.02 -16.94
C THR A 194 6.63 6.13 -17.84
N THR A 195 6.81 6.09 -19.17
CA THR A 195 5.70 6.15 -20.12
C THR A 195 4.80 4.92 -20.04
N ILE A 196 5.38 3.73 -19.97
CA ILE A 196 4.63 2.49 -19.79
C ILE A 196 3.86 2.53 -18.47
N GLN A 197 4.48 2.95 -17.39
CA GLN A 197 3.82 3.06 -16.08
C GLN A 197 2.64 4.04 -16.11
N ARG A 198 2.76 5.17 -16.79
CA ARG A 198 1.68 6.16 -16.90
C ARG A 198 0.48 5.62 -17.66
N GLU A 199 0.70 5.00 -18.82
CA GLU A 199 -0.37 4.37 -19.60
C GLU A 199 -1.05 3.24 -18.82
N GLN A 200 -0.26 2.40 -18.17
CA GLN A 200 -0.78 1.34 -17.31
C GLN A 200 -1.62 1.89 -16.16
N ASN A 201 -1.14 2.97 -15.50
CA ASN A 201 -1.87 3.58 -14.39
C ASN A 201 -3.22 4.14 -14.83
N ARG A 202 -3.30 4.77 -16.00
CA ARG A 202 -4.58 5.26 -16.58
C ARG A 202 -5.56 4.12 -16.81
N ILE A 203 -5.09 2.97 -17.33
CA ILE A 203 -5.92 1.78 -17.53
C ILE A 203 -6.40 1.21 -16.20
N ILE A 204 -5.50 1.12 -15.23
CA ILE A 204 -5.79 0.58 -13.89
C ILE A 204 -6.84 1.41 -13.16
N ARG A 205 -6.74 2.74 -13.23
CA ARG A 205 -7.60 3.68 -12.49
C ARG A 205 -8.85 4.16 -13.26
N ASN A 206 -9.06 3.66 -14.47
CA ASN A 206 -10.27 4.01 -15.22
C ASN A 206 -11.51 3.40 -14.55
N GLU A 207 -12.40 4.23 -14.03
CA GLU A 207 -13.68 3.83 -13.39
C GLU A 207 -14.88 4.05 -14.32
N ASP A 208 -14.73 4.81 -15.41
CA ASP A 208 -15.84 5.29 -16.23
C ASP A 208 -16.37 4.25 -17.24
N THR A 209 -15.61 3.18 -17.51
CA THR A 209 -15.96 2.21 -18.54
C THR A 209 -16.51 0.93 -17.97
N GLN A 210 -17.71 0.52 -18.42
CA GLN A 210 -18.30 -0.79 -18.13
C GLN A 210 -17.53 -1.94 -18.78
N THR A 211 -16.95 -1.71 -19.96
CA THR A 211 -16.17 -2.72 -20.68
C THR A 211 -14.83 -2.13 -21.10
N LEU A 212 -13.75 -2.79 -20.72
CA LEU A 212 -12.39 -2.39 -21.07
C LEU A 212 -11.69 -3.51 -21.85
N ILE A 213 -11.20 -3.20 -23.04
CA ILE A 213 -10.40 -4.12 -23.86
C ILE A 213 -8.94 -3.68 -23.81
N ILE A 214 -8.06 -4.54 -23.29
CA ILE A 214 -6.62 -4.29 -23.21
C ILE A 214 -5.93 -5.05 -24.35
N GLN A 215 -5.39 -4.31 -25.31
CA GLN A 215 -4.68 -4.87 -26.45
C GLN A 215 -3.17 -4.62 -26.34
N GLY A 216 -2.36 -5.54 -26.82
CA GLY A 216 -0.90 -5.41 -26.83
C GLY A 216 -0.21 -6.72 -27.19
N VAL A 217 1.08 -6.65 -27.50
CA VAL A 217 1.91 -7.80 -27.87
C VAL A 217 2.04 -8.82 -26.72
N ALA A 218 2.48 -10.04 -27.03
CA ALA A 218 2.80 -11.02 -26.00
C ALA A 218 3.88 -10.48 -25.06
N GLY A 219 3.71 -10.67 -23.74
CA GLY A 219 4.64 -10.15 -22.73
C GLY A 219 4.47 -8.68 -22.33
N SER A 220 3.55 -7.92 -22.92
CA SER A 220 3.30 -6.50 -22.58
C SER A 220 2.65 -6.26 -21.20
N GLY A 221 2.48 -7.29 -20.38
CA GLY A 221 1.93 -7.15 -19.03
C GLY A 221 0.41 -7.03 -18.93
N LYS A 222 -0.36 -7.36 -19.98
CA LYS A 222 -1.84 -7.25 -19.99
C LYS A 222 -2.51 -7.91 -18.79
N THR A 223 -2.11 -9.13 -18.44
CA THR A 223 -2.65 -9.84 -17.27
C THR A 223 -2.29 -9.13 -15.98
N SER A 224 -1.07 -8.62 -15.86
CA SER A 224 -0.64 -7.84 -14.70
C SER A 224 -1.48 -6.57 -14.54
N ILE A 225 -1.73 -5.83 -15.63
CA ILE A 225 -2.59 -4.64 -15.63
C ILE A 225 -4.02 -4.99 -15.19
N ALA A 226 -4.58 -6.09 -15.71
CA ALA A 226 -5.92 -6.54 -15.32
C ALA A 226 -6.01 -6.88 -13.82
N LEU A 227 -5.01 -7.59 -13.26
CA LEU A 227 -4.96 -7.91 -11.85
C LEU A 227 -4.78 -6.66 -10.97
N HIS A 228 -3.92 -5.71 -11.39
CA HIS A 228 -3.77 -4.43 -10.68
C HIS A 228 -5.05 -3.59 -10.72
N ARG A 229 -5.78 -3.61 -11.86
CA ARG A 229 -7.09 -2.95 -11.97
C ARG A 229 -8.10 -3.56 -10.98
N ILE A 230 -8.17 -4.87 -10.89
CA ILE A 230 -9.02 -5.54 -9.90
C ILE A 230 -8.64 -5.10 -8.47
N ALA A 231 -7.34 -5.08 -8.16
CA ALA A 231 -6.86 -4.64 -6.86
C ALA A 231 -7.20 -3.18 -6.57
N TYR A 232 -7.16 -2.31 -7.59
CA TYR A 232 -7.56 -0.91 -7.50
C TYR A 232 -9.06 -0.77 -7.26
N LEU A 233 -9.90 -1.44 -8.05
CA LEU A 233 -11.37 -1.38 -7.92
C LEU A 233 -11.85 -1.86 -6.55
N LEU A 234 -11.28 -2.95 -6.03
CA LEU A 234 -11.54 -3.44 -4.66
C LEU A 234 -11.14 -2.44 -3.58
N TYR A 235 -10.18 -1.56 -3.86
CA TYR A 235 -9.78 -0.50 -2.95
C TYR A 235 -10.68 0.74 -3.09
N ALA A 236 -10.93 1.19 -4.32
CA ALA A 236 -11.70 2.39 -4.61
C ALA A 236 -13.19 2.23 -4.23
N GLN A 237 -13.76 1.05 -4.50
CA GLN A 237 -15.16 0.72 -4.22
C GLN A 237 -15.29 -0.15 -2.96
N LYS A 238 -14.45 0.13 -1.95
CA LYS A 238 -14.47 -0.61 -0.69
C LYS A 238 -15.82 -0.47 0.01
N GLY A 239 -16.48 -1.60 0.25
CA GLY A 239 -17.81 -1.68 0.85
C GLY A 239 -18.94 -1.89 -0.17
N GLU A 240 -18.70 -1.63 -1.46
CA GLU A 240 -19.63 -1.91 -2.55
C GLU A 240 -19.33 -3.24 -3.22
N ILE A 241 -18.05 -3.50 -3.54
CA ILE A 241 -17.60 -4.77 -4.12
C ILE A 241 -16.59 -5.48 -3.22
N THR A 242 -16.63 -6.81 -3.29
CA THR A 242 -15.75 -7.73 -2.57
C THR A 242 -15.10 -8.72 -3.54
N SER A 243 -14.14 -9.50 -3.06
CA SER A 243 -13.52 -10.56 -3.88
C SER A 243 -14.52 -11.62 -4.37
N LYS A 244 -15.69 -11.74 -3.75
CA LYS A 244 -16.75 -12.68 -4.15
C LYS A 244 -17.51 -12.21 -5.40
N ASP A 245 -17.45 -10.92 -5.70
CA ASP A 245 -18.11 -10.30 -6.85
C ASP A 245 -17.21 -10.33 -8.10
N ILE A 246 -16.00 -10.91 -8.00
CA ILE A 246 -15.02 -10.95 -9.08
C ILE A 246 -14.88 -12.36 -9.62
N LEU A 247 -15.04 -12.50 -10.96
CA LEU A 247 -14.77 -13.71 -11.69
C LEU A 247 -13.63 -13.52 -12.68
N ILE A 248 -12.59 -14.36 -12.58
CA ILE A 248 -11.46 -14.38 -13.51
C ILE A 248 -11.57 -15.65 -14.37
N ILE A 249 -11.66 -15.45 -15.68
CA ILE A 249 -11.68 -16.55 -16.65
C ILE A 249 -10.36 -16.50 -17.43
N SER A 250 -9.56 -17.56 -17.35
CA SER A 250 -8.28 -17.67 -18.04
C SER A 250 -8.11 -19.08 -18.64
N PRO A 251 -7.55 -19.21 -19.86
CA PRO A 251 -7.21 -20.51 -20.42
C PRO A 251 -6.07 -21.19 -19.69
N ASN A 252 -5.24 -20.43 -18.96
CA ASN A 252 -4.14 -20.94 -18.16
C ASN A 252 -4.39 -20.64 -16.68
N LYS A 253 -3.80 -21.47 -15.77
CA LYS A 253 -3.82 -21.15 -14.34
C LYS A 253 -3.08 -19.82 -14.12
N VAL A 254 -3.78 -18.86 -13.55
CA VAL A 254 -3.24 -17.54 -13.15
C VAL A 254 -2.59 -17.66 -11.78
#